data_faf0a81acc85b6415551560e11f0d1fe
#
_entry.id   faf0a81acc85b6415551560e11f0d1fe
#
_cell.length_a   1.000
_cell.length_b   1.000
_cell.length_c   1.000
_cell.angle_alpha   90.00
_cell.angle_beta   90.00
_cell.angle_gamma   90.00
#
_symmetry.space_group_name_H-M   'P 1'
#
loop_
_entity.id
_entity.type
_entity.pdbx_description
1 polymer ?
#
loop_
_entity_poly.entity_id
_entity_poly.type
_entity_poly.pdbx_seq_one_letter_code
_entity_poly.pdbx_strand_id
1 'polypeptide(L)'
;MDMKRHLKSALKQLGFDKPRKAQIIPMNTLDAGQDAIVIAATGSGKQVIYETVGLAHSDKLTIVIEPLLALIYNQVQTLQEHGVSVDYIDMTRSKEDIDKILHKVRKGKLNFLYVTPERLQSHSFIEAMQHLDVFMVVIDECHSITEWGYNVS
;
A
#
# COMPACT_ATOMS: atom_id res chain seq x y z
N MET A 1 17.37 1.07 18.36
CA MET A 1 16.52 2.21 17.91
C MET A 1 15.07 1.83 18.10
N ASP A 2 14.33 2.64 18.82
CA ASP A 2 12.93 2.37 19.12
C ASP A 2 12.01 2.91 18.04
N MET A 3 10.87 2.25 17.89
CA MET A 3 9.79 2.75 17.04
C MET A 3 9.03 3.87 17.75
N LYS A 4 8.56 4.83 16.96
CA LYS A 4 7.70 5.89 17.46
C LYS A 4 6.33 5.35 17.89
N ARG A 5 5.68 6.09 18.79
CA ARG A 5 4.41 5.67 19.39
C ARG A 5 3.30 5.39 18.36
N HIS A 6 3.20 6.24 17.34
CA HIS A 6 2.16 6.06 16.31
C HIS A 6 2.36 4.79 15.48
N LEU A 7 3.62 4.37 15.27
CA LEU A 7 3.92 3.09 14.61
C LEU A 7 3.55 1.90 15.50
N LYS A 8 3.83 1.99 16.79
CA LYS A 8 3.44 0.94 17.73
C LYS A 8 1.92 0.78 17.81
N SER A 9 1.19 1.89 17.79
CA SER A 9 -0.26 1.89 17.81
C SER A 9 -0.83 1.24 16.55
N ALA A 10 -0.31 1.59 15.38
CA ALA A 10 -0.72 0.99 14.11
C ALA A 10 -0.43 -0.51 14.07
N LEU A 11 0.74 -0.92 14.54
CA LEU A 11 1.12 -2.33 14.60
C LEU A 11 0.16 -3.15 15.46
N LYS A 12 -0.25 -2.61 16.60
CA LYS A 12 -1.24 -3.25 17.47
C LYS A 12 -2.60 -3.36 16.82
N GLN A 13 -3.04 -2.33 16.11
CA GLN A 13 -4.32 -2.37 15.40
C GLN A 13 -4.32 -3.47 14.36
N LEU A 14 -3.18 -3.77 13.74
CA LEU A 14 -3.03 -4.86 12.77
C LEU A 14 -2.91 -6.24 13.42
N GLY A 15 -2.93 -6.32 14.75
CA GLY A 15 -2.90 -7.58 15.48
C GLY A 15 -1.52 -8.07 15.92
N PHE A 16 -0.52 -7.20 15.89
CA PHE A 16 0.85 -7.54 16.26
C PHE A 16 1.27 -6.83 17.54
N ASP A 17 1.88 -7.54 18.47
CA ASP A 17 2.34 -6.95 19.74
C ASP A 17 3.68 -6.21 19.56
N LYS A 18 4.59 -6.78 18.79
CA LYS A 18 5.94 -6.27 18.63
C LYS A 18 6.39 -6.44 17.17
N PRO A 19 7.22 -5.53 16.66
CA PRO A 19 7.83 -5.72 15.36
C PRO A 19 8.93 -6.77 15.45
N ARG A 20 9.21 -7.44 14.35
CA ARG A 20 10.45 -8.21 14.23
C ARG A 20 11.62 -7.23 14.11
N LYS A 21 12.79 -7.64 14.59
CA LYS A 21 13.97 -6.79 14.59
C LYS A 21 14.30 -6.21 13.19
N ALA A 22 14.16 -7.04 12.16
CA ALA A 22 14.43 -6.63 10.79
C ALA A 22 13.39 -5.63 10.22
N GLN A 23 12.27 -5.42 10.88
CA GLN A 23 11.22 -4.51 10.44
C GLN A 23 11.40 -3.08 10.96
N ILE A 24 12.17 -2.89 12.02
CA ILE A 24 12.25 -1.60 12.73
C ILE A 24 12.89 -0.52 11.86
N ILE A 25 14.04 -0.79 11.27
CA ILE A 25 14.74 0.20 10.43
C ILE A 25 13.93 0.59 9.20
N PRO A 26 13.38 -0.37 8.41
CA PRO A 26 12.52 0.01 7.29
C PRO A 26 11.30 0.82 7.70
N MET A 27 10.65 0.47 8.81
CA MET A 27 9.49 1.21 9.29
C MET A 27 9.85 2.65 9.65
N ASN A 28 10.93 2.86 10.39
CA ASN A 28 11.38 4.20 10.76
C ASN A 28 11.81 5.02 9.53
N THR A 29 12.44 4.39 8.56
CA THR A 29 12.86 5.04 7.30
C THR A 29 11.67 5.55 6.51
N LEU A 30 10.67 4.70 6.31
CA LEU A 30 9.45 5.06 5.59
C LEU A 30 8.62 6.09 6.36
N ASP A 31 8.55 5.96 7.67
CA ASP A 31 7.82 6.91 8.52
C ASP A 31 8.40 8.32 8.44
N ALA A 32 9.70 8.43 8.27
CA ALA A 32 10.39 9.71 8.10
C ALA A 32 10.21 10.30 6.69
N GLY A 33 9.46 9.66 5.82
CA GLY A 33 9.23 10.12 4.45
C GLY A 33 10.38 9.81 3.49
N GLN A 34 11.28 8.91 3.86
CA GLN A 34 12.40 8.50 3.02
C GLN A 34 12.05 7.23 2.27
N ASP A 35 12.57 7.10 1.06
CA ASP A 35 12.39 5.89 0.26
C ASP A 35 13.22 4.74 0.82
N ALA A 36 12.70 3.54 0.69
CA ALA A 36 13.40 2.33 1.12
C ALA A 36 13.18 1.20 0.11
N ILE A 37 14.23 0.42 -0.11
CA ILE A 37 14.14 -0.84 -0.84
C ILE A 37 14.31 -1.96 0.17
N VAL A 38 13.27 -2.78 0.32
CA VAL A 38 13.30 -3.93 1.23
C VAL A 38 13.29 -5.20 0.39
N ILE A 39 14.39 -5.91 0.43
CA ILE A 39 14.52 -7.19 -0.26
C ILE A 39 14.41 -8.29 0.80
N ALA A 40 13.33 -9.05 0.71
CA ALA A 40 13.05 -10.10 1.68
C ALA A 40 12.30 -11.23 1.01
N ALA A 41 12.50 -12.44 1.52
CA ALA A 41 11.76 -13.61 1.05
C ALA A 41 10.26 -13.45 1.34
N THR A 42 9.42 -14.07 0.49
CA THR A 42 7.98 -14.13 0.72
C THR A 42 7.70 -14.71 2.11
N GLY A 43 6.79 -14.09 2.85
CA GLY A 43 6.46 -14.51 4.22
C GLY A 43 7.40 -14.00 5.31
N SER A 44 8.40 -13.17 4.97
CA SER A 44 9.35 -12.63 5.94
C SER A 44 8.82 -11.42 6.72
N GLY A 45 7.56 -11.03 6.51
CA GLY A 45 6.95 -9.93 7.24
C GLY A 45 7.11 -8.55 6.59
N LYS A 46 7.52 -8.49 5.31
CA LYS A 46 7.64 -7.21 4.59
C LYS A 46 6.30 -6.48 4.45
N GLN A 47 5.20 -7.24 4.33
CA GLN A 47 3.86 -6.67 4.25
C GLN A 47 3.51 -5.87 5.51
N VAL A 48 3.89 -6.38 6.68
CA VAL A 48 3.66 -5.70 7.96
C VAL A 48 4.36 -4.34 7.99
N ILE A 49 5.52 -4.23 7.34
CA ILE A 49 6.28 -2.98 7.29
C ILE A 49 5.45 -1.87 6.66
N TYR A 50 4.99 -2.05 5.42
CA TYR A 50 4.27 -0.98 4.74
C TYR A 50 2.84 -0.79 5.26
N GLU A 51 2.18 -1.85 5.71
CA GLU A 51 0.85 -1.72 6.30
C GLU A 51 0.89 -0.92 7.60
N THR A 52 1.89 -1.16 8.45
CA THR A 52 2.05 -0.41 9.70
C THR A 52 2.31 1.07 9.44
N VAL A 53 3.25 1.36 8.56
CA VAL A 53 3.59 2.76 8.25
C VAL A 53 2.42 3.48 7.55
N GLY A 54 1.79 2.83 6.58
CA GLY A 54 0.63 3.41 5.91
C GLY A 54 -0.53 3.68 6.85
N LEU A 55 -0.81 2.77 7.79
CA LEU A 55 -1.85 2.94 8.78
C LEU A 55 -1.53 4.07 9.78
N ALA A 56 -0.27 4.23 10.14
CA ALA A 56 0.16 5.33 11.00
C ALA A 56 -0.05 6.71 10.36
N HIS A 57 -0.15 6.75 9.03
CA HIS A 57 -0.45 7.96 8.25
C HIS A 57 -1.82 7.84 7.59
N SER A 58 -2.85 7.52 8.36
CA SER A 58 -4.20 7.22 7.87
C SER A 58 -4.94 8.43 7.30
N ASP A 59 -4.44 9.64 7.51
CA ASP A 59 -4.95 10.87 6.91
C ASP A 59 -4.57 11.01 5.44
N LYS A 60 -3.65 10.17 4.96
CA LYS A 60 -3.17 10.16 3.59
C LYS A 60 -3.34 8.78 2.96
N LEU A 61 -3.12 8.70 1.65
CA LEU A 61 -3.27 7.47 0.89
C LEU A 61 -1.94 6.74 0.76
N THR A 62 -1.96 5.43 1.03
CA THR A 62 -0.91 4.50 0.63
C THR A 62 -1.42 3.67 -0.54
N ILE A 63 -0.69 3.72 -1.66
CA ILE A 63 -1.00 2.94 -2.85
C ILE A 63 -0.10 1.71 -2.87
N VAL A 64 -0.70 0.53 -3.03
CA VAL A 64 0.04 -0.73 -3.15
C VAL A 64 -0.19 -1.29 -4.55
N ILE A 65 0.89 -1.46 -5.30
CA ILE A 65 0.86 -2.04 -6.63
C ILE A 65 1.20 -3.51 -6.48
N GLU A 66 0.24 -4.39 -6.78
CA GLU A 66 0.33 -5.82 -6.56
C GLU A 66 -0.20 -6.58 -7.78
N PRO A 67 0.58 -7.51 -8.37
CA PRO A 67 0.14 -8.24 -9.57
C PRO A 67 -0.83 -9.38 -9.31
N LEU A 68 -0.85 -9.94 -8.11
CA LEU A 68 -1.60 -11.16 -7.81
C LEU A 68 -2.97 -10.80 -7.22
N LEU A 69 -4.03 -11.03 -8.00
CA LEU A 69 -5.41 -10.69 -7.59
C LEU A 69 -5.82 -11.41 -6.30
N ALA A 70 -5.50 -12.69 -6.18
CA ALA A 70 -5.84 -13.45 -4.97
C ALA A 70 -5.19 -12.84 -3.72
N LEU A 71 -3.97 -12.34 -3.85
CA LEU A 71 -3.28 -11.68 -2.76
C LEU A 71 -3.91 -10.34 -2.43
N ILE A 72 -4.29 -9.56 -3.44
CA ILE A 72 -5.01 -8.28 -3.24
C ILE A 72 -6.29 -8.53 -2.44
N TYR A 73 -7.12 -9.47 -2.86
CA TYR A 73 -8.40 -9.73 -2.21
C TYR A 73 -8.22 -10.18 -0.76
N ASN A 74 -7.22 -11.03 -0.50
CA ASN A 74 -6.90 -11.48 0.85
C ASN A 74 -6.41 -10.34 1.73
N GLN A 75 -5.50 -9.52 1.24
CA GLN A 75 -4.96 -8.39 2.01
C GLN A 75 -6.02 -7.32 2.28
N VAL A 76 -6.86 -7.01 1.30
CA VAL A 76 -7.97 -6.06 1.47
C VAL A 76 -8.93 -6.56 2.54
N GLN A 77 -9.31 -7.82 2.48
CA GLN A 77 -10.20 -8.41 3.48
C GLN A 77 -9.58 -8.35 4.88
N THR A 78 -8.32 -8.73 5.02
CA THR A 78 -7.62 -8.71 6.30
C THR A 78 -7.56 -7.30 6.89
N LEU A 79 -7.23 -6.30 6.07
CA LEU A 79 -7.20 -4.91 6.53
C LEU A 79 -8.58 -4.42 6.95
N GLN A 80 -9.62 -4.77 6.21
CA GLN A 80 -10.99 -4.41 6.57
C GLN A 80 -11.41 -5.03 7.92
N GLU A 81 -11.01 -6.25 8.18
CA GLU A 81 -11.26 -6.92 9.46
C GLU A 81 -10.58 -6.21 10.64
N HIS A 82 -9.49 -5.49 10.38
CA HIS A 82 -8.80 -4.69 11.39
C HIS A 82 -9.25 -3.22 11.43
N GLY A 83 -10.36 -2.91 10.77
CA GLY A 83 -10.95 -1.57 10.80
C GLY A 83 -10.25 -0.55 9.91
N VAL A 84 -9.45 -1.00 8.95
CA VAL A 84 -8.72 -0.13 8.04
C VAL A 84 -9.57 0.18 6.81
N SER A 85 -9.59 1.45 6.40
CA SER A 85 -10.27 1.88 5.18
C SER A 85 -9.42 1.54 3.96
N VAL A 86 -9.86 0.56 3.19
CA VAL A 86 -9.10 0.01 2.06
C VAL A 86 -10.03 -0.36 0.91
N ASP A 87 -9.56 -0.18 -0.31
CA ASP A 87 -10.24 -0.63 -1.52
C ASP A 87 -9.20 -1.05 -2.57
N TYR A 88 -9.67 -1.54 -3.71
CA TYR A 88 -8.80 -1.98 -4.79
C TYR A 88 -9.36 -1.59 -6.16
N ILE A 89 -8.45 -1.42 -7.13
CA ILE A 89 -8.80 -1.18 -8.53
C ILE A 89 -8.05 -2.21 -9.37
N ASP A 90 -8.79 -3.22 -9.84
CA ASP A 90 -8.32 -4.20 -10.82
C ASP A 90 -8.98 -3.93 -12.18
N MET A 91 -8.81 -4.84 -13.13
CA MET A 91 -9.37 -4.68 -14.47
C MET A 91 -10.88 -4.89 -14.53
N THR A 92 -11.52 -5.40 -13.46
CA THR A 92 -12.98 -5.62 -13.41
C THR A 92 -13.74 -4.37 -12.98
N ARG A 93 -13.08 -3.39 -12.38
CA ARG A 93 -13.74 -2.17 -11.90
C ARG A 93 -14.19 -1.31 -13.08
N SER A 94 -15.44 -0.88 -13.05
CA SER A 94 -15.98 0.06 -14.03
C SER A 94 -15.42 1.47 -13.77
N LYS A 95 -15.54 2.35 -14.77
CA LYS A 95 -15.19 3.75 -14.59
C LYS A 95 -15.97 4.39 -13.45
N GLU A 96 -17.23 4.02 -13.32
CA GLU A 96 -18.09 4.52 -12.22
C GLU A 96 -17.56 4.10 -10.85
N ASP A 97 -17.14 2.82 -10.71
CA ASP A 97 -16.55 2.32 -9.48
C ASP A 97 -15.25 3.07 -9.14
N ILE A 98 -14.41 3.27 -10.14
CA ILE A 98 -13.15 4.01 -9.98
C ILE A 98 -13.41 5.43 -9.53
N ASP A 99 -14.37 6.11 -10.15
CA ASP A 99 -14.72 7.49 -9.77
C ASP A 99 -15.19 7.57 -8.32
N LYS A 100 -15.98 6.60 -7.86
CA LYS A 100 -16.43 6.52 -6.46
C LYS A 100 -15.24 6.34 -5.50
N ILE A 101 -14.32 5.47 -5.85
CA ILE A 101 -13.13 5.21 -5.04
C ILE A 101 -12.26 6.48 -4.96
N LEU A 102 -12.00 7.13 -6.09
CA LEU A 102 -11.20 8.35 -6.12
C LEU A 102 -11.88 9.49 -5.35
N HIS A 103 -13.21 9.54 -5.36
CA HIS A 103 -13.95 10.51 -4.56
C HIS A 103 -13.71 10.30 -3.06
N LYS A 104 -13.72 9.05 -2.59
CA LYS A 104 -13.37 8.73 -1.20
C LYS A 104 -11.95 9.17 -0.86
N VAL A 105 -11.00 8.94 -1.77
CA VAL A 105 -9.61 9.36 -1.57
C VAL A 105 -9.52 10.87 -1.40
N ARG A 106 -10.17 11.63 -2.28
CA ARG A 106 -10.16 13.10 -2.21
C ARG A 106 -10.76 13.64 -0.91
N LYS A 107 -11.68 12.90 -0.31
CA LYS A 107 -12.28 13.25 0.98
C LYS A 107 -11.47 12.76 2.20
N GLY A 108 -10.31 12.18 1.97
CA GLY A 108 -9.47 11.65 3.06
C GLY A 108 -10.07 10.44 3.75
N LYS A 109 -10.96 9.70 3.10
CA LYS A 109 -11.68 8.56 3.68
C LYS A 109 -11.12 7.21 3.28
N LEU A 110 -10.04 7.16 2.52
CA LEU A 110 -9.40 5.92 2.11
C LEU A 110 -7.93 5.97 2.50
N ASN A 111 -7.49 4.96 3.25
CA ASN A 111 -6.11 4.87 3.73
C ASN A 111 -5.23 4.04 2.77
N PHE A 112 -5.76 2.92 2.26
CA PHE A 112 -5.03 2.04 1.35
C PHE A 112 -5.80 1.83 0.05
N LEU A 113 -5.07 1.87 -1.07
CA LEU A 113 -5.61 1.53 -2.38
C LEU A 113 -4.68 0.53 -3.06
N TYR A 114 -5.17 -0.68 -3.28
CA TYR A 114 -4.47 -1.70 -4.04
C TYR A 114 -4.79 -1.57 -5.52
N VAL A 115 -3.77 -1.60 -6.35
CA VAL A 115 -3.91 -1.41 -7.81
C VAL A 115 -3.12 -2.50 -8.53
N THR A 116 -3.71 -3.07 -9.56
CA THR A 116 -2.98 -3.98 -10.44
C THR A 116 -2.05 -3.20 -11.37
N PRO A 117 -0.90 -3.77 -11.76
CA PRO A 117 0.07 -3.08 -12.61
C PRO A 117 -0.47 -2.66 -13.96
N GLU A 118 -1.43 -3.40 -14.52
CA GLU A 118 -2.04 -3.09 -15.81
C GLU A 118 -2.71 -1.72 -15.81
N ARG A 119 -3.20 -1.26 -14.66
CA ARG A 119 -3.80 0.08 -14.53
C ARG A 119 -2.79 1.20 -14.75
N LEU A 120 -1.50 0.93 -14.53
CA LEU A 120 -0.44 1.91 -14.75
C LEU A 120 -0.18 2.17 -16.25
N GLN A 121 -0.74 1.34 -17.13
CA GLN A 121 -0.69 1.56 -18.57
C GLN A 121 -1.75 2.56 -19.04
N SER A 122 -2.76 2.82 -18.23
CA SER A 122 -3.81 3.78 -18.53
C SER A 122 -3.34 5.19 -18.21
N HIS A 123 -3.16 6.00 -19.26
CA HIS A 123 -2.74 7.39 -19.11
C HIS A 123 -3.72 8.21 -18.28
N SER A 124 -5.01 8.02 -18.53
CA SER A 124 -6.07 8.71 -17.77
C SER A 124 -6.07 8.32 -16.29
N PHE A 125 -5.79 7.06 -15.98
CA PHE A 125 -5.71 6.59 -14.60
C PHE A 125 -4.51 7.22 -13.87
N ILE A 126 -3.33 7.22 -14.49
CA ILE A 126 -2.13 7.84 -13.91
C ILE A 126 -2.36 9.33 -13.68
N GLU A 127 -2.96 10.02 -14.67
CA GLU A 127 -3.27 11.44 -14.52
C GLU A 127 -4.19 11.71 -13.33
N ALA A 128 -5.23 10.89 -13.15
CA ALA A 128 -6.12 11.01 -12.00
C ALA A 128 -5.39 10.77 -10.67
N MET A 129 -4.44 9.82 -10.65
CA MET A 129 -3.68 9.50 -9.44
C MET A 129 -2.70 10.61 -9.05
N GLN A 130 -2.21 11.38 -10.01
CA GLN A 130 -1.26 12.49 -9.75
C GLN A 130 -1.88 13.62 -8.93
N HIS A 131 -3.20 13.73 -8.89
CA HIS A 131 -3.91 14.77 -8.14
C HIS A 131 -4.28 14.34 -6.72
N LEU A 132 -3.87 13.16 -6.27
CA LEU A 132 -4.18 12.65 -4.95
C LEU A 132 -3.07 12.96 -3.95
N ASP A 133 -3.44 13.12 -2.68
CA ASP A 133 -2.47 13.29 -1.60
C ASP A 133 -1.95 11.92 -1.16
N VAL A 134 -0.86 11.50 -1.76
CA VAL A 134 -0.27 10.17 -1.56
C VAL A 134 0.91 10.28 -0.60
N PHE A 135 0.86 9.51 0.47
CA PHE A 135 1.97 9.40 1.41
C PHE A 135 3.07 8.47 0.89
N MET A 136 2.65 7.30 0.38
CA MET A 136 3.60 6.25 0.01
C MET A 136 3.05 5.42 -1.15
N VAL A 137 3.93 5.03 -2.05
CA VAL A 137 3.64 4.04 -3.10
C VAL A 137 4.49 2.81 -2.82
N VAL A 138 3.84 1.67 -2.70
CA VAL A 138 4.49 0.38 -2.48
C VAL A 138 4.41 -0.42 -3.76
N ILE A 139 5.56 -0.94 -4.21
CA ILE A 139 5.61 -1.85 -5.35
C ILE A 139 6.03 -3.21 -4.80
N ASP A 140 5.06 -4.11 -4.68
CA ASP A 140 5.32 -5.47 -4.23
C ASP A 140 5.63 -6.35 -5.43
N GLU A 141 6.48 -7.37 -5.23
CA GLU A 141 6.92 -8.26 -6.31
C GLU A 141 7.52 -7.48 -7.49
N CYS A 142 8.41 -6.51 -7.20
CA CYS A 142 8.98 -5.60 -8.21
C CYS A 142 9.74 -6.34 -9.32
N HIS A 143 10.22 -7.56 -9.08
CA HIS A 143 10.86 -8.40 -10.10
C HIS A 143 9.90 -8.76 -11.24
N SER A 144 8.60 -8.75 -11.01
CA SER A 144 7.57 -9.03 -12.02
C SER A 144 7.36 -7.88 -13.00
N ILE A 145 7.86 -6.69 -12.72
CA ILE A 145 7.66 -5.51 -13.57
C ILE A 145 8.20 -5.74 -14.97
N THR A 146 9.34 -6.42 -15.10
CA THR A 146 9.94 -6.75 -16.40
C THR A 146 9.08 -7.74 -17.19
N GLU A 147 8.34 -8.62 -16.49
CA GLU A 147 7.44 -9.59 -17.13
C GLU A 147 6.21 -8.91 -17.75
N TRP A 148 5.90 -7.69 -17.31
CA TRP A 148 4.78 -6.92 -17.85
C TRP A 148 5.18 -5.97 -18.98
N GLY A 149 6.43 -6.09 -19.45
CA GLY A 149 6.93 -5.28 -20.56
C GLY A 149 7.36 -3.87 -20.18
N TYR A 150 7.57 -3.58 -18.92
CA TYR A 150 8.15 -2.31 -18.49
C TYR A 150 9.67 -2.39 -18.52
N ASN A 151 10.29 -1.47 -19.24
CA ASN A 151 11.72 -1.29 -19.14
C ASN A 151 12.01 -0.46 -17.90
N VAL A 152 12.54 -1.11 -16.88
CA VAL A 152 13.08 -0.42 -15.72
C VAL A 152 14.53 -0.10 -16.06
N SER A 153 14.72 1.05 -16.65
CA SER A 153 16.07 1.57 -16.93
C SER A 153 16.48 2.56 -15.85
#